data_6cf1b8d11d69ae719cd68325ed5ce7cb
#
_entry.id   6cf1b8d11d69ae719cd68325ed5ce7cb
#
_cell.length_a   1.000
_cell.length_b   1.000
_cell.length_c   1.000
_cell.angle_alpha   90.00
_cell.angle_beta   90.00
_cell.angle_gamma   90.00
#
_symmetry.space_group_name_H-M   'P 1'
#
loop_
_entity.id
_entity.type
_entity.pdbx_description
1 polymer ?
#
loop_
_entity_poly.entity_id
_entity_poly.type
_entity_poly.pdbx_seq_one_letter_code
_entity_poly.pdbx_strand_id
1 'polypeptide(L)'
;MNSYKLLTPGPLTTTDTVKQVMLFDHCTWDDDYKQITQTIRRTLLALGHVSEPEYTAVLMQGSGTFGNESVLTSVVGADERVLVCSNGAYGVRLADICRQAGVACTEYAEAFDTVPSARKVAEYLEADPSITH
;
A
#
# COMPACT_ATOMS: atom_id res chain seq x y z
N MET A 1 -27.00 -17.72 -9.46
CA MET A 1 -26.23 -16.53 -9.03
C MET A 1 -25.68 -15.82 -10.27
N ASN A 2 -25.60 -14.51 -10.23
CA ASN A 2 -25.10 -13.74 -11.35
C ASN A 2 -23.62 -14.06 -11.61
N SER A 3 -23.26 -14.48 -12.83
CA SER A 3 -21.88 -14.84 -13.19
C SER A 3 -20.98 -13.63 -13.50
N TYR A 4 -21.42 -12.43 -13.12
CA TYR A 4 -20.68 -11.20 -13.33
C TYR A 4 -19.39 -11.19 -12.50
N LYS A 5 -18.26 -10.97 -13.18
CA LYS A 5 -16.95 -10.86 -12.55
C LYS A 5 -16.42 -9.43 -12.67
N LEU A 6 -15.94 -8.89 -11.57
CA LEU A 6 -15.25 -7.60 -11.56
C LEU A 6 -13.84 -7.77 -12.11
N LEU A 7 -13.49 -6.95 -13.09
CA LEU A 7 -12.15 -6.87 -13.68
C LEU A 7 -11.58 -5.45 -13.52
N THR A 8 -11.82 -4.85 -12.37
CA THR A 8 -11.38 -3.49 -12.06
C THR A 8 -10.12 -3.49 -11.21
N PRO A 9 -9.28 -2.45 -11.27
CA PRO A 9 -8.18 -2.26 -10.33
C PRO A 9 -8.76 -1.82 -8.97
N GLY A 10 -9.01 -2.77 -8.07
CA GLY A 10 -9.61 -2.52 -6.77
C GLY A 10 -10.54 -3.63 -6.36
N PRO A 11 -11.86 -3.45 -6.31
CA PRO A 11 -12.79 -4.50 -5.89
C PRO A 11 -12.65 -5.74 -6.76
N LEU A 12 -12.49 -6.90 -6.12
CA LEU A 12 -12.39 -8.19 -6.78
C LEU A 12 -13.68 -9.00 -6.59
N THR A 13 -13.97 -9.89 -7.55
CA THR A 13 -14.96 -10.93 -7.34
C THR A 13 -14.37 -12.04 -6.49
N THR A 14 -14.82 -12.14 -5.25
CA THR A 14 -14.45 -13.24 -4.34
C THR A 14 -15.18 -14.52 -4.69
N THR A 15 -14.63 -15.66 -4.28
CA THR A 15 -15.27 -16.98 -4.43
C THR A 15 -16.52 -17.10 -3.55
N ASP A 16 -17.41 -18.03 -3.88
CA ASP A 16 -18.61 -18.25 -3.07
C ASP A 16 -18.27 -18.74 -1.66
N THR A 17 -17.19 -19.49 -1.49
CA THR A 17 -16.69 -19.90 -0.17
C THR A 17 -16.28 -18.71 0.70
N VAL A 18 -15.58 -17.73 0.15
CA VAL A 18 -15.24 -16.48 0.85
C VAL A 18 -16.50 -15.70 1.23
N LYS A 19 -17.46 -15.56 0.29
CA LYS A 19 -18.73 -14.88 0.57
C LYS A 19 -19.54 -15.55 1.68
N GLN A 20 -19.51 -16.88 1.76
CA GLN A 20 -20.21 -17.63 2.80
C GLN A 20 -19.64 -17.36 4.19
N VAL A 21 -18.33 -17.33 4.35
CA VAL A 21 -17.71 -16.98 5.66
C VAL A 21 -18.00 -15.52 6.07
N MET A 22 -18.21 -14.62 5.11
CA MET A 22 -18.58 -13.21 5.39
C MET A 22 -20.03 -13.05 5.91
N LEU A 23 -20.85 -14.11 5.91
CA LEU A 23 -22.19 -14.09 6.49
C LEU A 23 -22.21 -14.30 8.01
N PHE A 24 -21.06 -14.61 8.59
CA PHE A 24 -20.92 -14.81 10.03
C PHE A 24 -20.29 -13.57 10.68
N ASP A 25 -20.96 -13.05 11.72
CA ASP A 25 -20.47 -11.92 12.49
C ASP A 25 -19.46 -12.39 13.55
N HIS A 26 -18.28 -11.77 13.54
CA HIS A 26 -17.24 -12.02 14.54
C HIS A 26 -17.12 -10.86 15.50
N CYS A 27 -16.91 -11.16 16.77
CA CYS A 27 -16.49 -10.16 17.74
C CYS A 27 -14.96 -10.10 17.82
N THR A 28 -14.39 -8.89 17.84
CA THR A 28 -12.93 -8.68 17.90
C THR A 28 -12.30 -9.21 19.20
N TRP A 29 -13.12 -9.46 20.24
CA TRP A 29 -12.68 -10.05 21.52
C TRP A 29 -12.69 -11.58 21.54
N ASP A 30 -13.31 -12.22 20.55
CA ASP A 30 -13.35 -13.67 20.48
C ASP A 30 -11.96 -14.25 20.15
N ASP A 31 -11.62 -15.37 20.76
CA ASP A 31 -10.29 -15.97 20.63
C ASP A 31 -10.05 -16.53 19.23
N ASP A 32 -11.08 -17.05 18.56
CA ASP A 32 -11.00 -17.50 17.18
C ASP A 32 -10.72 -16.32 16.23
N TYR A 33 -11.35 -15.16 16.41
CA TYR A 33 -11.06 -13.95 15.64
C TYR A 33 -9.62 -13.46 15.84
N LYS A 34 -9.14 -13.46 17.09
CA LYS A 34 -7.75 -13.13 17.41
C LYS A 34 -6.77 -14.08 16.73
N GLN A 35 -7.06 -15.39 16.70
CA GLN A 35 -6.24 -16.39 16.01
C GLN A 35 -6.22 -16.18 14.49
N ILE A 36 -7.36 -15.86 13.87
CA ILE A 36 -7.45 -15.52 12.45
C ILE A 36 -6.55 -14.30 12.16
N THR A 37 -6.67 -13.25 12.94
CA THR A 37 -5.86 -12.03 12.79
C THR A 37 -4.37 -12.32 12.92
N GLN A 38 -3.95 -13.10 13.92
CA GLN A 38 -2.54 -13.49 14.09
C GLN A 38 -2.03 -14.38 12.95
N THR A 39 -2.88 -15.24 12.43
CA THR A 39 -2.54 -16.09 11.28
C THR A 39 -2.31 -15.23 10.02
N ILE A 40 -3.19 -14.26 9.77
CA ILE A 40 -3.03 -13.30 8.66
C ILE A 40 -1.69 -12.56 8.79
N ARG A 41 -1.39 -12.01 9.97
CA ARG A 41 -0.15 -11.25 10.20
C ARG A 41 1.09 -12.10 9.95
N ARG A 42 1.15 -13.31 10.49
CA ARG A 42 2.27 -14.24 10.26
C ARG A 42 2.40 -14.64 8.79
N THR A 43 1.29 -14.87 8.10
CA THR A 43 1.30 -15.19 6.68
C THR A 43 1.86 -14.03 5.84
N LEU A 44 1.49 -12.78 6.17
CA LEU A 44 2.02 -11.59 5.49
C LEU A 44 3.52 -11.43 5.72
N LEU A 45 4.01 -11.64 6.95
CA LEU A 45 5.45 -11.62 7.23
C LEU A 45 6.20 -12.69 6.44
N ALA A 46 5.66 -13.91 6.39
CA ALA A 46 6.25 -14.99 5.61
C ALA A 46 6.29 -14.69 4.10
N LEU A 47 5.25 -14.05 3.55
CA LEU A 47 5.24 -13.58 2.16
C LEU A 47 6.31 -12.48 1.90
N GLY A 48 6.57 -11.65 2.90
CA GLY A 48 7.63 -10.63 2.85
C GLY A 48 9.03 -11.18 3.12
N HIS A 49 9.17 -12.50 3.36
CA HIS A 49 10.44 -13.15 3.76
C HIS A 49 11.08 -12.52 5.01
N VAL A 50 10.27 -12.07 5.94
CA VAL A 50 10.67 -11.46 7.22
C VAL A 50 9.96 -12.14 8.39
N SER A 51 10.42 -11.89 9.61
CA SER A 51 9.88 -12.51 10.83
C SER A 51 9.87 -11.56 12.03
N GLU A 52 9.10 -11.91 13.06
CA GLU A 52 9.19 -11.29 14.39
C GLU A 52 10.52 -11.66 15.06
N PRO A 53 11.10 -10.78 15.93
CA PRO A 53 10.52 -9.52 16.42
C PRO A 53 10.85 -8.28 15.57
N GLU A 54 11.69 -8.38 14.54
CA GLU A 54 12.15 -7.22 13.76
C GLU A 54 11.03 -6.58 12.94
N TYR A 55 10.04 -7.37 12.55
CA TYR A 55 8.94 -6.92 11.68
C TYR A 55 7.57 -7.25 12.27
N THR A 56 6.61 -6.44 11.92
CA THR A 56 5.20 -6.70 12.22
C THR A 56 4.31 -6.31 11.05
N ALA A 57 3.17 -6.99 10.90
CA ALA A 57 2.15 -6.61 9.93
C ALA A 57 1.06 -5.79 10.61
N VAL A 58 0.78 -4.60 10.09
CA VAL A 58 -0.31 -3.73 10.55
C VAL A 58 -1.47 -3.86 9.56
N LEU A 59 -2.63 -4.28 10.06
CA LEU A 59 -3.84 -4.42 9.25
C LEU A 59 -4.67 -3.14 9.37
N MET A 60 -4.75 -2.38 8.27
CA MET A 60 -5.51 -1.13 8.21
C MET A 60 -6.85 -1.36 7.53
N GLN A 61 -7.92 -0.87 8.13
CA GLN A 61 -9.24 -0.86 7.50
C GLN A 61 -9.36 0.36 6.60
N GLY A 62 -9.68 0.12 5.33
CA GLY A 62 -9.89 1.21 4.39
C GLY A 62 -9.60 0.81 2.94
N SER A 63 -9.62 1.81 2.07
CA SER A 63 -9.26 1.64 0.66
C SER A 63 -7.74 1.53 0.48
N GLY A 64 -7.28 1.08 -0.70
CA GLY A 64 -5.87 1.14 -1.06
C GLY A 64 -5.29 2.56 -1.03
N THR A 65 -6.11 3.57 -1.36
CA THR A 65 -5.71 4.99 -1.24
C THR A 65 -5.43 5.37 0.21
N PHE A 66 -6.29 4.94 1.15
CA PHE A 66 -6.05 5.15 2.58
C PHE A 66 -4.78 4.42 3.06
N GLY A 67 -4.53 3.21 2.56
CA GLY A 67 -3.29 2.48 2.84
C GLY A 67 -2.05 3.26 2.39
N ASN A 68 -2.07 3.82 1.18
CA ASN A 68 -0.98 4.66 0.68
C ASN A 68 -0.77 5.91 1.54
N GLU A 69 -1.85 6.60 1.89
CA GLU A 69 -1.79 7.78 2.78
C GLU A 69 -1.22 7.42 4.14
N SER A 70 -1.68 6.32 4.75
CA SER A 70 -1.20 5.87 6.06
C SER A 70 0.30 5.53 6.06
N VAL A 71 0.82 4.93 4.97
CA VAL A 71 2.26 4.67 4.81
C VAL A 71 3.03 5.99 4.71
N LEU A 72 2.68 6.83 3.74
CA LEU A 72 3.40 8.08 3.48
C LEU A 72 3.45 9.01 4.71
N THR A 73 2.35 9.08 5.47
CA THR A 73 2.28 9.93 6.67
C THR A 73 2.89 9.31 7.92
N SER A 74 3.22 8.02 7.90
CA SER A 74 3.75 7.30 9.08
C SER A 74 5.26 7.05 8.99
N VAL A 75 5.81 6.86 7.78
CA VAL A 75 7.20 6.42 7.62
C VAL A 75 8.14 7.54 7.19
N VAL A 76 7.61 8.65 6.65
CA VAL A 76 8.43 9.77 6.17
C VAL A 76 8.60 10.80 7.28
N GLY A 77 9.82 11.04 7.70
CA GLY A 77 10.19 12.03 8.72
C GLY A 77 10.14 13.48 8.18
N ALA A 78 10.22 14.44 9.09
CA ALA A 78 10.11 15.87 8.76
C ALA A 78 11.24 16.36 7.84
N ASP A 79 12.43 15.77 7.96
CA ASP A 79 13.61 16.12 7.17
C ASP A 79 13.86 15.19 5.98
N GLU A 80 12.91 14.28 5.72
CA GLU A 80 12.98 13.29 4.67
C GLU A 80 12.09 13.65 3.49
N ARG A 81 12.38 13.05 2.34
CA ARG A 81 11.69 13.32 1.08
C ARG A 81 11.36 12.03 0.34
N VAL A 82 10.20 12.02 -0.29
CA VAL A 82 9.75 10.92 -1.16
C VAL A 82 10.04 11.25 -2.62
N LEU A 83 10.61 10.31 -3.38
CA LEU A 83 10.62 10.35 -4.83
C LEU A 83 9.43 9.57 -5.38
N VAL A 84 8.47 10.27 -5.95
CA VAL A 84 7.30 9.66 -6.60
C VAL A 84 7.59 9.45 -8.08
N CYS A 85 7.77 8.20 -8.51
CA CYS A 85 7.91 7.84 -9.91
C CYS A 85 6.52 7.64 -10.53
N SER A 86 6.04 8.63 -11.26
CA SER A 86 4.68 8.68 -11.79
C SER A 86 4.66 8.38 -13.30
N ASN A 87 3.85 7.42 -13.72
CA ASN A 87 3.52 7.17 -15.13
C ASN A 87 2.02 6.93 -15.33
N GLY A 88 1.19 7.51 -14.47
CA GLY A 88 -0.26 7.36 -14.56
C GLY A 88 -0.99 7.96 -13.37
N ALA A 89 -2.31 7.80 -13.37
CA ALA A 89 -3.21 8.42 -12.39
C ALA A 89 -2.89 8.05 -10.92
N TYR A 90 -2.37 6.85 -10.68
CA TYR A 90 -2.01 6.43 -9.32
C TYR A 90 -0.74 7.12 -8.81
N GLY A 91 0.27 7.31 -9.67
CA GLY A 91 1.47 8.07 -9.31
C GLY A 91 1.14 9.53 -9.02
N VAL A 92 0.34 10.18 -9.89
CA VAL A 92 -0.15 11.54 -9.66
C VAL A 92 -0.87 11.64 -8.32
N ARG A 93 -1.74 10.66 -7.99
CA ARG A 93 -2.44 10.62 -6.71
C ARG A 93 -1.49 10.50 -5.51
N LEU A 94 -0.41 9.71 -5.62
CA LEU A 94 0.59 9.63 -4.55
C LEU A 94 1.27 10.99 -4.31
N ALA A 95 1.64 11.68 -5.37
CA ALA A 95 2.19 13.04 -5.26
C ALA A 95 1.19 14.04 -4.65
N ASP A 96 -0.10 13.92 -4.98
CA ASP A 96 -1.17 14.73 -4.37
C ASP A 96 -1.34 14.43 -2.89
N ILE A 97 -1.30 13.15 -2.47
CA ILE A 97 -1.34 12.76 -1.06
C ILE A 97 -0.17 13.40 -0.30
N CYS A 98 1.05 13.30 -0.81
CA CYS A 98 2.21 13.93 -0.20
C CYS A 98 1.98 15.44 -0.01
N ARG A 99 1.56 16.15 -1.07
CA ARG A 99 1.30 17.59 -1.01
C ARG A 99 0.22 17.97 0.01
N GLN A 100 -0.87 17.24 0.06
CA GLN A 100 -1.99 17.50 0.99
C GLN A 100 -1.62 17.19 2.44
N ALA A 101 -0.83 16.16 2.66
CA ALA A 101 -0.36 15.75 3.99
C ALA A 101 0.85 16.56 4.49
N GLY A 102 1.42 17.45 3.67
CA GLY A 102 2.63 18.20 4.01
C GLY A 102 3.91 17.36 4.00
N VAL A 103 3.88 16.17 3.36
CA VAL A 103 5.05 15.31 3.17
C VAL A 103 5.89 15.85 2.02
N ALA A 104 7.17 16.12 2.25
CA ALA A 104 8.06 16.60 1.21
C ALA A 104 8.22 15.54 0.12
N CYS A 105 7.98 15.92 -1.15
CA CYS A 105 8.13 15.00 -2.27
C CYS A 105 8.72 15.68 -3.50
N THR A 106 9.39 14.87 -4.30
CA THR A 106 9.81 15.18 -5.67
C THR A 106 9.08 14.25 -6.60
N GLU A 107 8.48 14.77 -7.67
CA GLU A 107 7.78 13.94 -8.66
C GLU A 107 8.66 13.79 -9.90
N TYR A 108 8.96 12.54 -10.27
CA TYR A 108 9.52 12.16 -11.55
C TYR A 108 8.39 11.60 -12.41
N ALA A 109 7.88 12.39 -13.34
CA ALA A 109 6.76 12.03 -14.20
C ALA A 109 7.21 11.57 -15.58
N GLU A 110 6.63 10.47 -16.06
CA GLU A 110 6.71 9.97 -17.43
C GLU A 110 5.31 9.90 -18.06
N ALA A 111 5.25 9.72 -19.36
CA ALA A 111 3.99 9.48 -20.06
C ALA A 111 3.33 8.17 -19.56
N PHE A 112 1.99 8.08 -19.66
CA PHE A 112 1.21 6.97 -19.11
C PHE A 112 1.53 5.60 -19.71
N ASP A 113 2.14 5.56 -20.87
CA ASP A 113 2.60 4.37 -21.59
C ASP A 113 4.11 4.11 -21.45
N THR A 114 4.79 4.89 -20.62
CA THR A 114 6.26 4.85 -20.47
C THR A 114 6.63 4.29 -19.09
N VAL A 115 7.53 3.31 -19.08
CA VAL A 115 8.09 2.80 -17.81
C VAL A 115 9.14 3.78 -17.29
N PRO A 116 9.07 4.20 -16.00
CA PRO A 116 10.08 5.04 -15.39
C PRO A 116 11.48 4.43 -15.50
N SER A 117 12.46 5.26 -15.85
CA SER A 117 13.84 4.83 -16.08
C SER A 117 14.62 4.71 -14.77
N ALA A 118 15.18 3.54 -14.47
CA ALA A 118 16.06 3.34 -13.32
C ALA A 118 17.27 4.29 -13.32
N ARG A 119 17.81 4.65 -14.50
CA ARG A 119 18.88 5.62 -14.63
C ARG A 119 18.46 7.01 -14.17
N LYS A 120 17.28 7.47 -14.59
CA LYS A 120 16.74 8.76 -14.13
C LYS A 120 16.47 8.76 -12.63
N VAL A 121 15.96 7.65 -12.08
CA VAL A 121 15.79 7.50 -10.63
C VAL A 121 17.12 7.68 -9.91
N ALA A 122 18.18 7.02 -10.37
CA ALA A 122 19.53 7.18 -9.81
C ALA A 122 20.01 8.64 -9.87
N GLU A 123 19.78 9.34 -10.99
CA GLU A 123 20.12 10.76 -11.17
C GLU A 123 19.41 11.64 -10.14
N TYR A 124 18.12 11.39 -9.84
CA TYR A 124 17.37 12.10 -8.78
C TYR A 124 17.95 11.85 -7.39
N LEU A 125 18.26 10.59 -7.06
CA LEU A 125 18.82 10.21 -5.76
C LEU A 125 20.22 10.78 -5.54
N GLU A 126 21.05 10.86 -6.61
CA GLU A 126 22.38 11.48 -6.56
C GLU A 126 22.29 13.00 -6.41
N ALA A 127 21.28 13.65 -7.02
CA ALA A 127 21.12 15.09 -7.01
C ALA A 127 20.55 15.62 -5.69
N ASP A 128 19.75 14.83 -4.98
CA ASP A 128 19.10 15.24 -3.72
C ASP A 128 19.20 14.13 -2.64
N PRO A 129 20.21 14.23 -1.75
CA PRO A 129 20.40 13.27 -0.66
C PRO A 129 19.28 13.27 0.40
N SER A 130 18.36 14.23 0.37
CA SER A 130 17.18 14.24 1.26
C SER A 130 16.11 13.23 0.82
N ILE A 131 16.21 12.67 -0.40
CA ILE A 131 15.32 11.63 -0.87
C ILE A 131 15.73 10.32 -0.20
N THR A 132 14.88 9.84 0.70
CA THR A 132 15.11 8.62 1.49
C THR A 132 14.08 7.53 1.19
N HIS A 133 12.97 7.89 0.49
CA HIS A 133 11.85 7.00 0.18
C HIS A 133 11.42 7.10 -1.27
#